data_46e7d6f795aaf26e54f1dfb1166c2c48
#
_entry.id   46e7d6f795aaf26e54f1dfb1166c2c48
#
_cell.length_a   1.000
_cell.length_b   1.000
_cell.length_c   1.000
_cell.angle_alpha   90.00
_cell.angle_beta   90.00
_cell.angle_gamma   90.00
#
_symmetry.space_group_name_H-M   'P 1'
#
loop_
_entity.id
_entity.type
_entity.pdbx_description
1 polymer ?
#
loop_
_entity_poly.entity_id
_entity_poly.type
_entity_poly.pdbx_seq_one_letter_code
_entity_poly.pdbx_strand_id
1 'polypeptide(L)'
;MSGRLLFRVDPVAGESPRGYLCRTAHEHAYGGPNAIAEIAGLWLSGKVAGLDHDAAISPLAHALRLEPAEWKSMCYLHVKGRDRFKQRSFYGEAISAYDLNYRWPRLCPACLRQSPIWWAVWDLGLVGACPRHGCVLLNRCPGCQRKTGWERPAVHKCRCGFDF
;
A
#
# COMPACT_ATOMS: atom_id res chain seq x y z
N MET A 1 21.57 11.25 -0.64
CA MET A 1 21.55 10.76 0.76
C MET A 1 20.12 10.34 1.08
N SER A 2 19.89 9.05 1.37
CA SER A 2 18.57 8.57 1.82
C SER A 2 18.33 9.01 3.26
N GLY A 3 17.20 9.64 3.52
CA GLY A 3 16.77 10.02 4.86
C GLY A 3 16.17 8.83 5.62
N ARG A 4 15.84 9.07 6.90
CA ARG A 4 15.20 8.09 7.78
C ARG A 4 14.06 8.76 8.55
N LEU A 5 12.96 8.08 8.73
CA LEU A 5 11.83 8.55 9.51
C LEU A 5 12.20 8.74 10.99
N LEU A 6 11.49 9.60 11.70
CA LEU A 6 11.79 9.92 13.10
C LEU A 6 11.61 8.70 14.01
N PHE A 7 10.55 7.95 13.80
CA PHE A 7 10.23 6.73 14.57
C PHE A 7 9.77 5.62 13.65
N ARG A 8 9.78 4.40 14.15
CA ARG A 8 9.25 3.22 13.48
C ARG A 8 7.75 3.14 13.71
N VAL A 9 7.02 2.80 12.65
CA VAL A 9 5.63 2.36 12.72
C VAL A 9 5.63 0.85 12.44
N ASP A 10 5.10 0.04 13.36
CA ASP A 10 5.14 -1.41 13.18
C ASP A 10 4.13 -1.87 12.11
N PRO A 11 4.55 -2.73 11.17
CA PRO A 11 3.65 -3.36 10.21
C PRO A 11 2.64 -4.26 10.92
N VAL A 12 1.44 -4.34 10.36
CA VAL A 12 0.39 -5.24 10.83
C VAL A 12 0.29 -6.45 9.89
N ALA A 13 0.20 -7.66 10.46
CA ALA A 13 0.05 -8.87 9.66
C ALA A 13 -1.17 -8.79 8.73
N GLY A 14 -0.96 -9.01 7.42
CA GLY A 14 -2.00 -8.88 6.41
C GLY A 14 -2.27 -7.45 5.93
N GLU A 15 -1.49 -6.47 6.38
CA GLU A 15 -1.56 -5.10 5.87
C GLU A 15 -0.95 -5.00 4.47
N SER A 16 -1.59 -4.26 3.56
CA SER A 16 -1.05 -3.95 2.24
C SER A 16 0.23 -3.10 2.34
N PRO A 17 1.27 -3.35 1.54
CA PRO A 17 2.49 -2.53 1.58
C PRO A 17 2.20 -1.05 1.29
N ARG A 18 1.26 -0.75 0.40
CA ARG A 18 0.85 0.62 0.10
C ARG A 18 0.01 1.24 1.21
N GLY A 19 -0.86 0.45 1.81
CA GLY A 19 -1.60 0.84 3.00
C GLY A 19 -0.68 1.22 4.14
N TYR A 20 0.31 0.39 4.39
CA TYR A 20 1.35 0.65 5.40
C TYR A 20 2.11 1.96 5.14
N LEU A 21 2.54 2.21 3.88
CA LEU A 21 3.20 3.49 3.55
C LEU A 21 2.28 4.70 3.77
N CYS A 22 1.00 4.57 3.41
CA CYS A 22 0.02 5.64 3.63
C CYS A 22 -0.21 5.89 5.13
N ARG A 23 -0.33 4.84 5.94
CA ARG A 23 -0.47 4.93 7.39
C ARG A 23 0.79 5.53 8.03
N THR A 24 1.96 5.05 7.65
CA THR A 24 3.25 5.57 8.13
C THR A 24 3.42 7.05 7.80
N ALA A 25 3.05 7.47 6.59
CA ALA A 25 3.08 8.88 6.21
C ALA A 25 2.15 9.73 7.08
N HIS A 26 0.94 9.23 7.38
CA HIS A 26 -0.01 9.90 8.25
C HIS A 26 0.52 10.06 9.68
N GLU A 27 1.09 8.99 10.27
CA GLU A 27 1.68 9.02 11.63
C GLU A 27 2.82 10.04 11.75
N HIS A 28 3.52 10.32 10.64
CA HIS A 28 4.58 11.33 10.57
C HIS A 28 4.09 12.71 10.10
N ALA A 29 2.78 12.92 10.00
CA ALA A 29 2.15 14.16 9.50
C ALA A 29 2.56 14.55 8.07
N TYR A 30 2.93 13.59 7.22
CA TYR A 30 3.17 13.82 5.80
C TYR A 30 1.85 13.78 5.01
N GLY A 31 1.82 14.51 3.88
CA GLY A 31 0.63 14.63 3.04
C GLY A 31 0.25 13.36 2.25
N GLY A 32 1.07 12.30 2.28
CA GLY A 32 0.80 11.03 1.63
C GLY A 32 2.04 10.16 1.45
N PRO A 33 1.89 8.95 0.92
CA PRO A 33 2.95 7.93 0.87
C PRO A 33 4.14 8.30 -0.05
N ASN A 34 3.97 9.25 -0.99
CA ASN A 34 5.06 9.71 -1.85
C ASN A 34 6.19 10.35 -1.06
N ALA A 35 5.89 11.02 0.06
CA ALA A 35 6.91 11.60 0.94
C ALA A 35 7.88 10.54 1.50
N ILE A 36 7.39 9.33 1.76
CA ILE A 36 8.24 8.21 2.23
C ILE A 36 9.22 7.80 1.13
N ALA A 37 8.77 7.73 -0.13
CA ALA A 37 9.63 7.41 -1.26
C ALA A 37 10.70 8.49 -1.50
N GLU A 38 10.36 9.77 -1.34
CA GLU A 38 11.30 10.88 -1.42
C GLU A 38 12.38 10.80 -0.32
N ILE A 39 11.97 10.52 0.93
CA ILE A 39 12.89 10.31 2.05
C ILE A 39 13.82 9.14 1.79
N ALA A 40 13.33 8.06 1.17
CA ALA A 40 14.14 6.92 0.77
C ALA A 40 15.10 7.23 -0.40
N GLY A 41 15.05 8.42 -0.98
CA GLY A 41 15.85 8.80 -2.14
C GLY A 41 15.37 8.15 -3.45
N LEU A 42 14.17 7.66 -3.48
CA LEU A 42 13.55 7.05 -4.65
C LEU A 42 12.77 8.12 -5.42
N TRP A 43 13.35 8.64 -6.48
CA TRP A 43 12.67 9.50 -7.44
C TRP A 43 11.74 8.64 -8.29
N LEU A 44 10.54 8.44 -7.78
CA LEU A 44 9.50 7.77 -8.54
C LEU A 44 8.72 8.86 -9.28
N SER A 45 8.75 8.84 -10.60
CA SER A 45 8.00 9.75 -11.48
C SER A 45 6.50 9.77 -11.12
N GLY A 46 6.15 10.43 -10.01
CA GLY A 46 4.78 10.72 -9.55
C GLY A 46 3.91 9.53 -9.15
N LYS A 47 4.47 8.33 -8.94
CA LYS A 47 3.64 7.14 -8.64
C LYS A 47 4.29 6.22 -7.62
N VAL A 48 3.55 5.89 -6.57
CA VAL A 48 3.83 4.77 -5.63
C VAL A 48 3.97 3.41 -6.35
N ALA A 49 3.78 3.36 -7.67
CA ALA A 49 3.77 2.15 -8.50
C ALA A 49 5.14 1.44 -8.64
N GLY A 50 6.25 2.10 -8.31
CA GLY A 50 7.60 1.54 -8.43
C GLY A 50 8.17 0.89 -7.17
N LEU A 51 7.38 0.76 -6.09
CA LEU A 51 7.85 0.27 -4.79
C LEU A 51 8.06 -1.25 -4.74
N ASP A 52 7.56 -1.98 -5.74
CA ASP A 52 7.60 -3.44 -5.82
C ASP A 52 8.82 -3.95 -6.60
N HIS A 53 9.89 -3.17 -6.68
CA HIS A 53 11.15 -3.58 -7.30
C HIS A 53 12.20 -3.92 -6.23
N ASP A 54 12.99 -4.94 -6.48
CA ASP A 54 14.07 -5.36 -5.58
C ASP A 54 15.01 -4.19 -5.20
N ALA A 55 15.27 -3.28 -6.14
CA ALA A 55 16.11 -2.10 -5.91
C ALA A 55 15.53 -1.10 -4.89
N ALA A 56 14.21 -1.11 -4.66
CA ALA A 56 13.55 -0.22 -3.70
C ALA A 56 13.50 -0.80 -2.28
N ILE A 57 13.77 -2.09 -2.11
CA ILE A 57 13.63 -2.78 -0.81
C ILE A 57 14.54 -2.16 0.25
N SER A 58 15.84 -2.12 0.01
CA SER A 58 16.80 -1.62 1.01
C SER A 58 16.64 -0.12 1.32
N PRO A 59 16.46 0.78 0.32
CA PRO A 59 16.21 2.19 0.61
C PRO A 59 14.93 2.44 1.41
N LEU A 60 13.83 1.74 1.08
CA LEU A 60 12.57 1.88 1.82
C LEU A 60 12.66 1.29 3.21
N ALA A 61 13.22 0.09 3.37
CA ALA A 61 13.41 -0.52 4.68
C ALA A 61 14.23 0.42 5.59
N HIS A 62 15.33 0.99 5.08
CA HIS A 62 16.13 1.96 5.82
C HIS A 62 15.31 3.19 6.23
N ALA A 63 14.57 3.81 5.30
CA ALA A 63 13.74 4.97 5.57
C ALA A 63 12.65 4.67 6.62
N LEU A 64 12.02 3.51 6.52
CA LEU A 64 10.94 3.02 7.40
C LEU A 64 11.43 2.50 8.76
N ARG A 65 12.74 2.39 8.99
CA ARG A 65 13.35 1.74 10.17
C ARG A 65 12.96 0.26 10.32
N LEU A 66 12.81 -0.43 9.19
CA LEU A 66 12.54 -1.86 9.12
C LEU A 66 13.79 -2.62 8.68
N GLU A 67 13.85 -3.91 9.02
CA GLU A 67 14.79 -4.81 8.39
C GLU A 67 14.37 -5.06 6.93
N PRO A 68 15.33 -5.18 5.98
CA PRO A 68 15.00 -5.42 4.57
C PRO A 68 14.12 -6.66 4.35
N ALA A 69 14.34 -7.73 5.11
CA ALA A 69 13.52 -8.95 5.04
C ALA A 69 12.08 -8.71 5.48
N GLU A 70 11.87 -7.89 6.51
CA GLU A 70 10.56 -7.53 7.03
C GLU A 70 9.75 -6.74 6.00
N TRP A 71 10.33 -5.67 5.42
CA TRP A 71 9.68 -4.92 4.34
C TRP A 71 9.43 -5.79 3.12
N LYS A 72 10.41 -6.59 2.72
CA LYS A 72 10.32 -7.50 1.58
C LYS A 72 9.16 -8.49 1.71
N SER A 73 8.90 -9.02 2.90
CA SER A 73 7.82 -9.99 3.13
C SER A 73 6.41 -9.43 2.83
N MET A 74 6.23 -8.13 2.94
CA MET A 74 4.97 -7.45 2.63
C MET A 74 4.83 -7.13 1.13
N CYS A 75 5.96 -6.94 0.41
CA CYS A 75 5.96 -6.44 -0.95
C CYS A 75 5.52 -7.50 -1.98
N TYR A 76 4.82 -7.05 -3.01
CA TYR A 76 4.38 -7.90 -4.13
C TYR A 76 5.46 -7.94 -5.23
N LEU A 77 6.60 -8.55 -4.92
CA LEU A 77 7.75 -8.60 -5.80
C LEU A 77 7.55 -9.51 -7.01
N HIS A 78 8.34 -9.28 -8.04
CA HIS A 78 8.39 -10.19 -9.18
C HIS A 78 8.91 -11.57 -8.76
N VAL A 79 8.20 -12.62 -9.17
CA VAL A 79 8.67 -13.99 -9.01
C VAL A 79 9.69 -14.30 -10.11
N LYS A 80 10.85 -14.85 -9.74
CA LYS A 80 11.88 -15.26 -10.69
C LYS A 80 11.42 -16.50 -11.45
N GLY A 81 11.45 -16.49 -12.79
CA GLY A 81 11.05 -17.62 -13.62
C GLY A 81 10.78 -17.23 -15.08
N ARG A 82 10.24 -18.17 -15.88
CA ARG A 82 9.95 -17.96 -17.30
C ARG A 82 8.95 -16.83 -17.57
N ASP A 83 7.96 -16.66 -16.68
CA ASP A 83 6.93 -15.62 -16.75
C ASP A 83 7.08 -14.55 -15.66
N ARG A 84 8.32 -14.24 -15.27
CA ARG A 84 8.65 -13.32 -14.17
C ARG A 84 7.93 -11.97 -14.21
N PHE A 85 7.58 -11.46 -15.38
CA PHE A 85 6.89 -10.18 -15.51
C PHE A 85 5.39 -10.27 -15.26
N LYS A 86 4.83 -11.49 -15.32
CA LYS A 86 3.41 -11.73 -15.14
C LYS A 86 3.04 -12.27 -13.76
N GLN A 87 4.03 -12.63 -12.93
CA GLN A 87 3.79 -13.17 -11.60
C GLN A 87 4.34 -12.25 -10.51
N ARG A 88 3.61 -12.20 -9.41
CA ARG A 88 3.95 -11.48 -8.19
C ARG A 88 3.90 -12.41 -6.99
N SER A 89 4.79 -12.17 -6.03
CA SER A 89 4.65 -12.77 -4.71
C SER A 89 3.55 -12.05 -3.94
N PHE A 90 2.62 -12.77 -3.39
CA PHE A 90 1.59 -12.28 -2.50
C PHE A 90 1.60 -13.15 -1.24
N TYR A 91 2.21 -12.65 -0.17
CA TYR A 91 2.40 -13.37 1.10
C TYR A 91 3.00 -14.79 0.93
N GLY A 92 4.01 -14.91 0.08
CA GLY A 92 4.71 -16.17 -0.19
C GLY A 92 4.16 -16.97 -1.37
N GLU A 93 2.92 -16.70 -1.79
CA GLU A 93 2.29 -17.36 -2.93
C GLU A 93 2.54 -16.60 -4.24
N ALA A 94 2.70 -17.36 -5.34
CA ALA A 94 2.83 -16.78 -6.67
C ALA A 94 1.45 -16.58 -7.29
N ILE A 95 1.10 -15.32 -7.56
CA ILE A 95 -0.15 -14.95 -8.22
C ILE A 95 0.10 -14.20 -9.53
N SER A 96 -0.89 -14.14 -10.42
CA SER A 96 -0.80 -13.32 -11.60
C SER A 96 -0.76 -11.84 -11.26
N ALA A 97 0.11 -11.07 -11.91
CA ALA A 97 0.14 -9.62 -11.77
C ALA A 97 -1.20 -8.95 -12.18
N TYR A 98 -1.99 -9.61 -13.03
CA TYR A 98 -3.32 -9.15 -13.43
C TYR A 98 -4.37 -9.29 -12.32
N ASP A 99 -4.11 -10.16 -11.35
CA ASP A 99 -4.98 -10.37 -10.19
C ASP A 99 -4.77 -9.31 -9.09
N LEU A 100 -3.76 -8.44 -9.23
CA LEU A 100 -3.49 -7.34 -8.32
C LEU A 100 -4.04 -6.02 -8.85
N ASN A 101 -4.84 -5.36 -8.04
CA ASN A 101 -5.43 -4.06 -8.36
C ASN A 101 -4.64 -2.90 -7.76
N TYR A 102 -3.50 -2.57 -8.37
CA TYR A 102 -2.65 -1.46 -7.90
C TYR A 102 -3.21 -0.08 -8.20
N ARG A 103 -3.92 0.05 -9.30
CA ARG A 103 -4.27 1.36 -9.86
C ARG A 103 -5.46 1.99 -9.16
N TRP A 104 -6.44 1.15 -8.81
CA TRP A 104 -7.70 1.59 -8.25
C TRP A 104 -7.98 0.83 -6.96
N PRO A 105 -7.32 1.23 -5.86
CA PRO A 105 -7.47 0.55 -4.58
C PRO A 105 -8.93 0.56 -4.14
N ARG A 106 -9.37 -0.53 -3.53
CA ARG A 106 -10.72 -0.72 -3.01
C ARG A 106 -10.64 -0.87 -1.51
N LEU A 107 -11.63 -0.39 -0.79
CA LEU A 107 -11.63 -0.36 0.67
C LEU A 107 -12.98 -0.79 1.25
N CYS A 108 -12.94 -1.29 2.47
CA CYS A 108 -14.12 -1.51 3.30
C CYS A 108 -14.22 -0.40 4.35
N PRO A 109 -15.28 0.46 4.30
CA PRO A 109 -15.43 1.53 5.28
C PRO A 109 -15.59 1.01 6.71
N ALA A 110 -16.28 -0.12 6.87
CA ALA A 110 -16.48 -0.73 8.19
C ALA A 110 -15.15 -1.18 8.82
N CYS A 111 -14.23 -1.77 8.03
CA CYS A 111 -12.89 -2.08 8.53
C CYS A 111 -12.12 -0.82 8.90
N LEU A 112 -12.14 0.22 8.06
CA LEU A 112 -11.37 1.44 8.31
C LEU A 112 -11.86 2.22 9.53
N ARG A 113 -13.16 2.15 9.85
CA ARG A 113 -13.70 2.70 11.11
C ARG A 113 -13.25 1.94 12.35
N GLN A 114 -12.98 0.64 12.23
CA GLN A 114 -12.47 -0.18 13.34
C GLN A 114 -10.96 0.00 13.53
N SER A 115 -10.22 0.10 12.44
CA SER A 115 -8.77 0.24 12.47
C SER A 115 -8.28 0.88 11.16
N PRO A 116 -7.34 1.84 11.21
CA PRO A 116 -6.80 2.50 10.02
C PRO A 116 -5.81 1.59 9.26
N ILE A 117 -6.18 0.34 9.04
CA ILE A 117 -5.37 -0.67 8.34
C ILE A 117 -6.00 -0.97 6.98
N TRP A 118 -5.16 -0.88 5.95
CA TRP A 118 -5.52 -1.30 4.61
C TRP A 118 -5.13 -2.76 4.40
N TRP A 119 -6.11 -3.64 4.30
CA TRP A 119 -5.87 -5.06 4.20
C TRP A 119 -5.41 -5.47 2.79
N ALA A 120 -4.34 -6.24 2.69
CA ALA A 120 -3.78 -6.71 1.43
C ALA A 120 -4.78 -7.51 0.57
N VAL A 121 -5.71 -8.21 1.21
CA VAL A 121 -6.78 -8.95 0.51
C VAL A 121 -7.63 -8.05 -0.39
N TRP A 122 -7.72 -6.75 -0.11
CA TRP A 122 -8.45 -5.80 -0.96
C TRP A 122 -7.68 -5.43 -2.24
N ASP A 123 -6.37 -5.70 -2.27
CA ASP A 123 -5.55 -5.50 -3.46
C ASP A 123 -5.74 -6.62 -4.49
N LEU A 124 -6.38 -7.75 -4.11
CA LEU A 124 -6.71 -8.83 -5.04
C LEU A 124 -7.89 -8.44 -5.93
N GLY A 125 -7.69 -8.44 -7.24
CA GLY A 125 -8.68 -8.03 -8.24
C GLY A 125 -10.00 -8.80 -8.17
N LEU A 126 -9.94 -10.07 -7.79
CA LEU A 126 -11.10 -10.95 -7.66
C LEU A 126 -11.96 -10.69 -6.40
N VAL A 127 -11.39 -10.02 -5.39
CA VAL A 127 -12.09 -9.75 -4.13
C VAL A 127 -12.97 -8.51 -4.29
N GLY A 128 -14.24 -8.69 -4.55
CA GLY A 128 -15.24 -7.60 -4.72
C GLY A 128 -15.93 -7.19 -3.43
N ALA A 129 -15.94 -8.05 -2.40
CA ALA A 129 -16.58 -7.82 -1.12
C ALA A 129 -15.57 -8.01 0.03
N CYS A 130 -15.81 -7.33 1.15
CA CYS A 130 -14.98 -7.47 2.35
C CYS A 130 -15.20 -8.84 3.00
N PRO A 131 -14.15 -9.66 3.21
CA PRO A 131 -14.32 -10.98 3.84
C PRO A 131 -14.82 -10.91 5.29
N ARG A 132 -14.60 -9.78 5.98
CA ARG A 132 -15.00 -9.58 7.39
C ARG A 132 -16.43 -9.05 7.53
N HIS A 133 -16.88 -8.18 6.61
CA HIS A 133 -18.14 -7.45 6.74
C HIS A 133 -19.15 -7.79 5.64
N GLY A 134 -18.80 -8.61 4.65
CA GLY A 134 -19.68 -8.98 3.54
C GLY A 134 -20.08 -7.82 2.62
N CYS A 135 -19.69 -6.58 2.92
CA CYS A 135 -20.06 -5.42 2.13
C CYS A 135 -19.17 -5.29 0.88
N VAL A 136 -19.72 -4.71 -0.18
CA VAL A 136 -18.97 -4.40 -1.40
C VAL A 136 -17.84 -3.43 -1.09
N LEU A 137 -16.65 -3.72 -1.61
CA LEU A 137 -15.49 -2.82 -1.48
C LEU A 137 -15.69 -1.56 -2.32
N LEU A 138 -15.55 -0.40 -1.70
CA LEU A 138 -15.66 0.89 -2.37
C LEU A 138 -14.41 1.19 -3.20
N ASN A 139 -14.60 1.57 -4.46
CA ASN A 139 -13.55 2.07 -5.35
C ASN A 139 -13.72 3.55 -5.71
N ARG A 140 -14.75 4.21 -5.12
CA ARG A 140 -15.03 5.64 -5.26
C ARG A 140 -15.34 6.25 -3.90
N CYS A 141 -14.94 7.49 -3.75
CA CYS A 141 -15.27 8.27 -2.55
C CYS A 141 -16.75 8.67 -2.58
N PRO A 142 -17.55 8.38 -1.54
CA PRO A 142 -18.95 8.83 -1.48
C PRO A 142 -19.09 10.35 -1.50
N GLY A 143 -18.12 11.08 -0.95
CA GLY A 143 -18.19 12.55 -0.88
C GLY A 143 -17.92 13.26 -2.21
N CYS A 144 -16.91 12.83 -2.96
CA CYS A 144 -16.52 13.52 -4.22
C CYS A 144 -16.65 12.66 -5.48
N GLN A 145 -17.11 11.42 -5.38
CA GLN A 145 -17.32 10.47 -6.48
C GLN A 145 -16.06 10.11 -7.30
N ARG A 146 -14.89 10.66 -6.96
CA ARG A 146 -13.62 10.32 -7.60
C ARG A 146 -13.20 8.92 -7.22
N LYS A 147 -12.50 8.23 -8.13
CA LYS A 147 -11.88 6.94 -7.83
C LYS A 147 -10.92 7.07 -6.67
N THR A 148 -10.91 6.06 -5.81
CA THR A 148 -9.93 5.96 -4.72
C THR A 148 -8.52 5.85 -5.31
N GLY A 149 -7.57 6.50 -4.68
CA GLY A 149 -6.14 6.50 -5.10
C GLY A 149 -5.24 6.45 -3.86
N TRP A 150 -3.95 6.26 -4.07
CA TRP A 150 -2.98 6.21 -2.97
C TRP A 150 -2.51 7.60 -2.51
N GLU A 151 -2.64 8.62 -3.35
CA GLU A 151 -2.35 9.99 -2.97
C GLU A 151 -3.45 10.55 -2.07
N ARG A 152 -3.35 10.26 -0.77
CA ARG A 152 -4.31 10.64 0.27
C ARG A 152 -3.59 10.90 1.60
N PRO A 153 -4.15 11.76 2.47
CA PRO A 153 -3.47 12.12 3.74
C PRO A 153 -3.50 10.99 4.77
N ALA A 154 -4.44 10.06 4.66
CA ALA A 154 -4.55 8.89 5.54
C ALA A 154 -5.31 7.76 4.85
N VAL A 155 -5.16 6.53 5.32
CA VAL A 155 -5.85 5.36 4.75
C VAL A 155 -7.37 5.50 4.82
N HIS A 156 -7.90 6.14 5.86
CA HIS A 156 -9.33 6.34 6.10
C HIS A 156 -9.86 7.67 5.51
N LYS A 157 -9.00 8.55 4.97
CA LYS A 157 -9.40 9.86 4.43
C LYS A 157 -9.22 9.96 2.94
N CYS A 158 -10.20 10.53 2.26
CA CYS A 158 -10.09 10.94 0.88
C CYS A 158 -9.36 12.29 0.76
N ARG A 159 -8.80 12.61 -0.40
CA ARG A 159 -8.23 13.95 -0.69
C ARG A 159 -9.24 15.09 -0.55
N CYS A 160 -10.54 14.82 -0.68
CA CYS A 160 -11.60 15.83 -0.47
C CYS A 160 -11.97 16.06 1.00
N GLY A 161 -11.30 15.34 1.92
CA GLY A 161 -11.59 15.40 3.36
C GLY A 161 -12.64 14.39 3.86
N PHE A 162 -13.33 13.68 2.94
CA PHE A 162 -14.31 12.66 3.33
C PHE A 162 -13.63 11.53 4.14
N ASP A 163 -14.24 11.16 5.24
CA ASP A 163 -13.82 10.07 6.13
C ASP A 163 -14.63 8.81 5.78
N PHE A 164 -13.92 7.67 5.47
CA PHE A 164 -14.55 6.43 5.02
C PHE A 164 -15.15 5.60 6.14
#